data_08569bfa1a907d0084eb6001ec841ccc
#
_entry.id   08569bfa1a907d0084eb6001ec841ccc
#
_cell.length_a   1.000
_cell.length_b   1.000
_cell.length_c   1.000
_cell.angle_alpha   90.00
_cell.angle_beta   90.00
_cell.angle_gamma   90.00
#
_symmetry.space_group_name_H-M   'P 1'
#
loop_
_entity.id
_entity.type
_entity.pdbx_description
1 polymer ?
#
loop_
_entity_poly.entity_id
_entity_poly.type
_entity_poly.pdbx_seq_one_letter_code
_entity_poly.pdbx_strand_id
1 'polypeptide(L)'
;MSHSNETFDDLFAANNEFAKNFQPHQLTGRAIKGLAIVTCMDSRIDPLKIVGMKAGDAKILRNAGARVTEDVLRTLILATHLLNVNRVLVMPHTDCRMASGTEPEVHAAILEASGVDTRSIEIRTVKDQRAALETDVTRIRTYPLLPNGLEVIGAIYHVENGQLAKIC
;
A
#
# COMPACT_ATOMS: atom_id res chain seq x y z
N MET A 1 -23.52 -15.65 -5.51
CA MET A 1 -22.75 -15.25 -6.71
C MET A 1 -21.94 -16.43 -7.13
N SER A 2 -22.19 -17.02 -8.33
CA SER A 2 -21.40 -18.15 -8.82
C SER A 2 -20.02 -17.64 -9.16
N HIS A 3 -19.00 -18.04 -8.42
CA HIS A 3 -17.64 -17.91 -8.90
C HIS A 3 -17.53 -18.78 -10.14
N SER A 4 -17.40 -18.18 -11.33
CA SER A 4 -16.90 -18.86 -12.51
C SER A 4 -15.60 -19.55 -12.11
N ASN A 5 -15.39 -20.79 -12.51
CA ASN A 5 -14.09 -21.47 -12.42
C ASN A 5 -13.12 -20.76 -13.38
N GLU A 6 -12.77 -19.49 -13.04
CA GLU A 6 -11.72 -18.77 -13.75
C GLU A 6 -10.40 -19.46 -13.38
N THR A 7 -9.85 -20.17 -14.32
CA THR A 7 -8.47 -20.67 -14.23
C THR A 7 -7.54 -19.46 -14.42
N PHE A 8 -6.26 -19.59 -14.05
CA PHE A 8 -5.29 -18.50 -14.28
C PHE A 8 -4.89 -18.36 -15.76
N ASP A 9 -5.54 -19.06 -16.66
CA ASP A 9 -5.19 -19.08 -18.10
C ASP A 9 -5.38 -17.72 -18.78
N ASP A 10 -6.37 -16.94 -18.34
CA ASP A 10 -6.60 -15.57 -18.78
C ASP A 10 -5.40 -14.66 -18.49
N LEU A 11 -4.77 -14.79 -17.30
CA LEU A 11 -3.60 -14.02 -16.90
C LEU A 11 -2.38 -14.37 -17.74
N PHE A 12 -2.17 -15.66 -18.02
CA PHE A 12 -1.06 -16.10 -18.86
C PHE A 12 -1.27 -15.71 -20.32
N ALA A 13 -2.49 -15.76 -20.83
CA ALA A 13 -2.83 -15.28 -22.18
C ALA A 13 -2.56 -13.76 -22.29
N ALA A 14 -3.03 -12.97 -21.34
CA ALA A 14 -2.77 -11.53 -21.29
C ALA A 14 -1.26 -11.20 -21.17
N ASN A 15 -0.51 -11.97 -20.35
CA ASN A 15 0.92 -11.82 -20.22
C ASN A 15 1.68 -12.14 -21.52
N ASN A 16 1.23 -13.17 -22.26
CA ASN A 16 1.81 -13.49 -23.55
C ASN A 16 1.66 -12.32 -24.56
N GLU A 17 0.50 -11.64 -24.58
CA GLU A 17 0.32 -10.45 -25.43
C GLU A 17 1.18 -9.28 -24.96
N PHE A 18 1.26 -9.06 -23.65
CA PHE A 18 2.16 -8.06 -23.08
C PHE A 18 3.63 -8.31 -23.48
N ALA A 19 4.08 -9.56 -23.38
CA ALA A 19 5.47 -9.94 -23.67
C ALA A 19 5.85 -9.72 -25.14
N LYS A 20 4.92 -9.90 -26.09
CA LYS A 20 5.16 -9.64 -27.53
C LYS A 20 5.49 -8.18 -27.81
N ASN A 21 4.93 -7.26 -27.02
CA ASN A 21 5.11 -5.82 -27.16
C ASN A 21 6.07 -5.23 -26.14
N PHE A 22 6.69 -6.09 -25.31
CA PHE A 22 7.59 -5.65 -24.25
C PHE A 22 8.88 -5.09 -24.83
N GLN A 23 9.16 -3.83 -24.48
CA GLN A 23 10.43 -3.20 -24.80
C GLN A 23 11.33 -3.30 -23.58
N PRO A 24 12.49 -4.01 -23.68
CA PRO A 24 13.46 -4.02 -22.59
C PRO A 24 13.88 -2.60 -22.22
N HIS A 25 13.83 -2.28 -20.94
CA HIS A 25 14.31 -1.00 -20.43
C HIS A 25 15.52 -1.24 -19.52
N GLN A 26 16.41 -0.26 -19.45
CA GLN A 26 17.58 -0.32 -18.58
C GLN A 26 17.26 0.08 -17.14
N LEU A 27 16.06 -0.26 -16.62
CA LEU A 27 15.68 0.01 -15.25
C LEU A 27 16.43 -0.93 -14.31
N THR A 28 17.06 -0.35 -13.31
CA THR A 28 17.61 -1.10 -12.18
C THR A 28 16.53 -1.33 -11.13
N GLY A 29 16.78 -2.21 -10.17
CA GLY A 29 15.87 -2.37 -9.03
C GLY A 29 15.80 -1.14 -8.08
N ARG A 30 16.48 -0.04 -8.38
CA ARG A 30 16.55 1.18 -7.53
C ARG A 30 15.41 2.14 -7.87
N ALA A 31 14.90 2.86 -6.86
CA ALA A 31 13.90 3.91 -7.07
C ALA A 31 14.56 5.16 -7.70
N ILE A 32 14.25 5.48 -8.96
CA ILE A 32 14.87 6.59 -9.69
C ILE A 32 14.55 7.94 -9.01
N LYS A 33 13.30 8.10 -8.51
CA LYS A 33 12.84 9.32 -7.83
C LYS A 33 13.03 9.30 -6.31
N GLY A 34 13.70 8.27 -5.78
CA GLY A 34 13.98 8.15 -4.35
C GLY A 34 12.74 7.97 -3.46
N LEU A 35 11.59 7.63 -4.02
CA LEU A 35 10.32 7.56 -3.30
C LEU A 35 9.93 6.12 -2.98
N ALA A 36 9.40 5.90 -1.76
CA ALA A 36 8.55 4.76 -1.46
C ALA A 36 7.14 5.24 -1.10
N ILE A 37 6.12 4.54 -1.59
CA ILE A 37 4.71 4.78 -1.28
C ILE A 37 4.18 3.58 -0.52
N VAL A 38 3.67 3.81 0.70
CA VAL A 38 2.92 2.83 1.49
C VAL A 38 1.45 3.16 1.32
N THR A 39 0.68 2.27 0.66
CA THR A 39 -0.72 2.54 0.33
C THR A 39 -1.61 1.31 0.52
N CYS A 40 -2.92 1.50 0.34
CA CYS A 40 -3.90 0.44 0.46
C CYS A 40 -3.86 -0.53 -0.75
N MET A 41 -4.28 -1.78 -0.50
CA MET A 41 -4.50 -2.78 -1.54
C MET A 41 -5.74 -2.52 -2.41
N ASP A 42 -6.52 -1.47 -2.14
CA ASP A 42 -7.73 -1.10 -2.86
C ASP A 42 -7.50 -1.02 -4.37
N SER A 43 -8.31 -1.74 -5.14
CA SER A 43 -8.15 -1.89 -6.59
C SER A 43 -8.37 -0.59 -7.38
N ARG A 44 -8.98 0.44 -6.77
CA ARG A 44 -9.19 1.76 -7.38
C ARG A 44 -7.91 2.60 -7.41
N ILE A 45 -6.86 2.18 -6.68
CA ILE A 45 -5.63 2.97 -6.50
C ILE A 45 -4.55 2.50 -7.47
N ASP A 46 -4.13 3.38 -8.38
CA ASP A 46 -2.88 3.24 -9.13
C ASP A 46 -1.85 4.24 -8.56
N PRO A 47 -0.99 3.81 -7.63
CA PRO A 47 -0.18 4.75 -6.86
C PRO A 47 0.83 5.52 -7.70
N LEU A 48 1.34 4.95 -8.78
CA LEU A 48 2.26 5.66 -9.66
C LEU A 48 1.55 6.76 -10.46
N LYS A 49 0.37 6.47 -11.00
CA LYS A 49 -0.40 7.46 -11.75
C LYS A 49 -0.83 8.63 -10.87
N ILE A 50 -1.27 8.36 -9.63
CA ILE A 50 -1.70 9.40 -8.69
C ILE A 50 -0.62 10.46 -8.49
N VAL A 51 0.66 10.07 -8.46
CA VAL A 51 1.78 11.00 -8.22
C VAL A 51 2.56 11.34 -9.51
N GLY A 52 2.01 11.03 -10.68
CA GLY A 52 2.62 11.36 -11.99
C GLY A 52 3.93 10.62 -12.26
N MET A 53 4.04 9.39 -11.78
CA MET A 53 5.24 8.55 -11.92
C MET A 53 4.98 7.32 -12.80
N LYS A 54 6.06 6.64 -13.18
CA LYS A 54 6.03 5.42 -14.00
C LYS A 54 6.90 4.31 -13.39
N ALA A 55 6.86 3.13 -13.98
CA ALA A 55 7.66 1.99 -13.55
C ALA A 55 9.16 2.37 -13.44
N GLY A 56 9.79 2.00 -12.31
CA GLY A 56 11.17 2.35 -11.96
C GLY A 56 11.32 3.61 -11.10
N ASP A 57 10.33 4.52 -11.08
CA ASP A 57 10.45 5.79 -10.36
C ASP A 57 10.36 5.62 -8.84
N ALA A 58 9.49 4.75 -8.34
CA ALA A 58 9.23 4.57 -6.91
C ALA A 58 9.09 3.10 -6.51
N LYS A 59 9.22 2.83 -5.20
CA LYS A 59 8.84 1.57 -4.56
C LYS A 59 7.41 1.64 -4.08
N ILE A 60 6.63 0.59 -4.34
CA ILE A 60 5.23 0.52 -3.92
C ILE A 60 5.05 -0.62 -2.93
N LEU A 61 4.55 -0.28 -1.73
CA LEU A 61 4.17 -1.22 -0.68
C LEU A 61 2.66 -1.13 -0.48
N ARG A 62 1.97 -2.26 -0.48
CA ARG A 62 0.51 -2.29 -0.35
C ARG A 62 0.06 -3.31 0.68
N ASN A 63 -0.87 -2.89 1.54
CA ASN A 63 -1.57 -3.78 2.48
C ASN A 63 -2.98 -3.26 2.79
N ALA A 64 -3.73 -3.96 3.62
CA ALA A 64 -5.05 -3.50 4.06
C ALA A 64 -4.92 -2.22 4.89
N GLY A 65 -5.49 -1.10 4.40
CA GLY A 65 -5.56 0.17 5.09
C GLY A 65 -4.29 1.03 5.06
N ALA A 66 -3.29 0.71 4.25
CA ALA A 66 -2.02 1.45 4.17
C ALA A 66 -1.25 1.53 5.51
N ARG A 67 -1.38 0.49 6.36
CA ARG A 67 -0.81 0.50 7.71
C ARG A 67 0.69 0.21 7.70
N VAL A 68 1.43 0.93 8.54
CA VAL A 68 2.86 0.70 8.76
C VAL A 68 3.06 -0.48 9.72
N THR A 69 3.06 -1.68 9.16
CA THR A 69 3.27 -2.94 9.87
C THR A 69 4.76 -3.27 10.00
N GLU A 70 5.10 -4.31 10.77
CA GLU A 70 6.48 -4.80 10.87
C GLU A 70 7.07 -5.16 9.50
N ASP A 71 6.25 -5.74 8.60
CA ASP A 71 6.70 -6.07 7.24
C ASP A 71 6.98 -4.83 6.40
N VAL A 72 6.17 -3.77 6.55
CA VAL A 72 6.43 -2.47 5.92
C VAL A 72 7.75 -1.89 6.42
N LEU A 73 8.01 -1.90 7.73
CA LEU A 73 9.27 -1.41 8.31
C LEU A 73 10.47 -2.22 7.80
N ARG A 74 10.39 -3.54 7.80
CA ARG A 74 11.42 -4.42 7.22
C ARG A 74 11.69 -4.08 5.75
N THR A 75 10.64 -3.86 4.97
CA THR A 75 10.76 -3.50 3.55
C THR A 75 11.38 -2.12 3.35
N LEU A 76 11.02 -1.14 4.20
CA LEU A 76 11.62 0.21 4.16
C LEU A 76 13.11 0.20 4.52
N ILE A 77 13.56 -0.67 5.42
CA ILE A 77 15.00 -0.84 5.70
C ILE A 77 15.75 -1.20 4.41
N LEU A 78 15.29 -2.22 3.68
CA LEU A 78 15.92 -2.61 2.40
C LEU A 78 15.83 -1.48 1.36
N ALA A 79 14.67 -0.84 1.27
CA ALA A 79 14.43 0.22 0.29
C ALA A 79 15.33 1.43 0.52
N THR A 80 15.52 1.85 1.76
CA THR A 80 16.33 3.03 2.12
C THR A 80 17.83 2.76 2.04
N HIS A 81 18.30 1.61 2.55
CA HIS A 81 19.73 1.31 2.59
C HIS A 81 20.29 0.79 1.24
N LEU A 82 19.49 0.09 0.44
CA LEU A 82 19.99 -0.61 -0.75
C LEU A 82 19.37 -0.13 -2.07
N LEU A 83 18.13 0.43 -2.05
CA LEU A 83 17.35 0.67 -3.26
C LEU A 83 17.06 2.15 -3.55
N ASN A 84 17.87 3.04 -2.99
CA ASN A 84 17.85 4.49 -3.27
C ASN A 84 16.59 5.22 -2.80
N VAL A 85 15.88 4.73 -1.77
CA VAL A 85 14.75 5.46 -1.18
C VAL A 85 15.28 6.43 -0.12
N ASN A 86 14.90 7.71 -0.23
CA ASN A 86 15.22 8.79 0.72
C ASN A 86 13.99 9.58 1.17
N ARG A 87 12.81 9.25 0.67
CA ARG A 87 11.53 9.81 1.10
C ARG A 87 10.42 8.77 1.04
N VAL A 88 9.48 8.87 1.98
CA VAL A 88 8.34 7.95 2.11
C VAL A 88 7.03 8.74 2.16
N LEU A 89 6.08 8.33 1.35
CA LEU A 89 4.69 8.77 1.40
C LEU A 89 3.83 7.65 2.00
N VAL A 90 3.17 7.90 3.13
CA VAL A 90 2.11 7.02 3.64
C VAL A 90 0.78 7.56 3.14
N MET A 91 0.08 6.75 2.34
CA MET A 91 -1.09 7.18 1.55
C MET A 91 -2.30 6.25 1.74
N PRO A 92 -3.02 6.36 2.88
CA PRO A 92 -4.37 5.81 3.00
C PRO A 92 -5.35 6.57 2.09
N HIS A 93 -6.62 6.10 2.02
CA HIS A 93 -7.61 6.69 1.13
C HIS A 93 -8.98 6.79 1.79
N THR A 94 -9.85 7.68 1.29
CA THR A 94 -11.26 7.76 1.68
C THR A 94 -12.02 6.50 1.26
N ASP A 95 -13.17 6.24 1.89
CA ASP A 95 -14.01 5.07 1.60
C ASP A 95 -13.24 3.72 1.68
N CYS A 96 -12.35 3.61 2.68
CA CYS A 96 -11.57 2.40 2.91
C CYS A 96 -12.34 1.40 3.77
N ARG A 97 -12.38 0.12 3.37
CA ARG A 97 -13.01 -0.95 4.16
C ARG A 97 -12.42 -1.04 5.58
N MET A 98 -11.14 -0.74 5.74
CA MET A 98 -10.46 -0.75 7.04
C MET A 98 -10.89 0.38 7.97
N ALA A 99 -11.54 1.42 7.45
CA ALA A 99 -12.09 2.56 8.20
C ALA A 99 -13.61 2.52 8.33
N SER A 100 -14.27 1.44 7.88
CA SER A 100 -15.74 1.33 7.84
C SER A 100 -16.37 0.58 9.02
N GLY A 101 -15.56 0.15 10.00
CA GLY A 101 -16.05 -0.58 11.16
C GLY A 101 -14.95 -0.88 12.18
N THR A 102 -15.37 -1.41 13.32
CA THR A 102 -14.46 -1.85 14.37
C THR A 102 -13.89 -3.24 14.07
N GLU A 103 -12.80 -3.60 14.72
CA GLU A 103 -12.18 -4.90 14.57
C GLU A 103 -13.11 -6.08 14.92
N PRO A 104 -13.89 -6.04 16.02
CA PRO A 104 -14.89 -7.06 16.29
C PRO A 104 -15.96 -7.21 15.19
N GLU A 105 -16.41 -6.09 14.59
CA GLU A 105 -17.38 -6.13 13.49
C GLU A 105 -16.79 -6.78 12.24
N VAL A 106 -15.51 -6.53 11.93
CA VAL A 106 -14.83 -7.19 10.80
C VAL A 106 -14.70 -8.68 11.04
N HIS A 107 -14.28 -9.10 12.25
CA HIS A 107 -14.21 -10.53 12.60
C HIS A 107 -15.58 -11.22 12.50
N ALA A 108 -16.64 -10.57 13.01
CA ALA A 108 -18.00 -11.08 12.92
C ALA A 108 -18.46 -11.23 11.47
N ALA A 109 -18.20 -10.24 10.63
CA ALA A 109 -18.58 -10.28 9.22
C ALA A 109 -17.82 -11.39 8.43
N ILE A 110 -16.56 -11.64 8.76
CA ILE A 110 -15.80 -12.74 8.15
C ILE A 110 -16.38 -14.09 8.61
N LEU A 111 -16.64 -14.24 9.89
CA LEU A 111 -17.24 -15.46 10.45
C LEU A 111 -18.59 -15.75 9.81
N GLU A 112 -19.47 -14.75 9.68
CA GLU A 112 -20.78 -14.88 9.03
C GLU A 112 -20.64 -15.27 7.55
N ALA A 113 -19.72 -14.63 6.82
CA ALA A 113 -19.58 -14.85 5.38
C ALA A 113 -18.91 -16.18 5.01
N SER A 114 -17.99 -16.69 5.85
CA SER A 114 -17.11 -17.81 5.50
C SER A 114 -17.09 -18.95 6.52
N GLY A 115 -17.64 -18.76 7.73
CA GLY A 115 -17.50 -19.70 8.84
C GLY A 115 -16.11 -19.72 9.50
N VAL A 116 -15.20 -18.83 9.08
CA VAL A 116 -13.82 -18.76 9.61
C VAL A 116 -13.72 -17.80 10.77
N ASP A 117 -13.23 -18.25 11.94
CA ASP A 117 -12.93 -17.42 13.08
C ASP A 117 -11.53 -16.80 12.94
N THR A 118 -11.47 -15.48 12.77
CA THR A 118 -10.23 -14.72 12.55
C THR A 118 -9.74 -13.95 13.77
N ARG A 119 -10.36 -14.13 14.96
CA ARG A 119 -10.00 -13.40 16.20
C ARG A 119 -8.58 -13.66 16.72
N SER A 120 -7.87 -14.64 16.14
CA SER A 120 -6.47 -14.93 16.47
C SER A 120 -5.46 -13.98 15.84
N ILE A 121 -5.89 -13.11 14.90
CA ILE A 121 -5.03 -12.11 14.26
C ILE A 121 -5.59 -10.69 14.44
N GLU A 122 -4.70 -9.72 14.48
CA GLU A 122 -5.04 -8.31 14.52
C GLU A 122 -5.26 -7.79 13.08
N ILE A 123 -6.48 -7.32 12.79
CA ILE A 123 -6.85 -6.77 11.47
C ILE A 123 -6.31 -5.34 11.31
N ARG A 124 -6.19 -4.59 12.41
CA ARG A 124 -5.74 -3.19 12.46
C ARG A 124 -6.70 -2.24 11.76
N THR A 125 -8.00 -2.37 12.05
CA THR A 125 -9.01 -1.41 11.59
C THR A 125 -8.71 -0.01 12.10
N VAL A 126 -9.22 1.00 11.38
CA VAL A 126 -8.90 2.41 11.62
C VAL A 126 -10.18 3.15 12.01
N LYS A 127 -10.29 3.57 13.27
CA LYS A 127 -11.43 4.35 13.74
C LYS A 127 -11.31 5.83 13.37
N ASP A 128 -10.10 6.39 13.45
CA ASP A 128 -9.75 7.75 13.03
C ASP A 128 -8.58 7.68 12.05
N GLN A 129 -8.86 7.93 10.78
CA GLN A 129 -7.89 7.78 9.71
C GLN A 129 -6.74 8.79 9.81
N ARG A 130 -7.02 10.01 10.27
CA ARG A 130 -5.99 11.04 10.47
C ARG A 130 -5.04 10.64 11.60
N ALA A 131 -5.57 10.29 12.77
CA ALA A 131 -4.77 9.88 13.92
C ALA A 131 -3.94 8.62 13.64
N ALA A 132 -4.52 7.65 12.92
CA ALA A 132 -3.79 6.45 12.49
C ALA A 132 -2.64 6.78 11.54
N LEU A 133 -2.85 7.69 10.58
CA LEU A 133 -1.83 8.14 9.64
C LEU A 133 -0.68 8.86 10.36
N GLU A 134 -1.00 9.78 11.27
CA GLU A 134 0.00 10.49 12.09
C GLU A 134 0.85 9.51 12.94
N THR A 135 0.20 8.49 13.52
CA THR A 135 0.87 7.41 14.24
C THR A 135 1.80 6.61 13.33
N ASP A 136 1.33 6.20 12.16
CA ASP A 136 2.10 5.41 11.20
C ASP A 136 3.30 6.20 10.63
N VAL A 137 3.14 7.49 10.36
CA VAL A 137 4.24 8.39 9.96
C VAL A 137 5.26 8.54 11.08
N THR A 138 4.80 8.74 12.32
CA THR A 138 5.68 8.82 13.50
C THR A 138 6.46 7.52 13.68
N ARG A 139 5.81 6.36 13.50
CA ARG A 139 6.45 5.06 13.60
C ARG A 139 7.64 4.90 12.65
N ILE A 140 7.52 5.40 11.41
CA ILE A 140 8.65 5.41 10.47
C ILE A 140 9.74 6.38 10.91
N ARG A 141 9.36 7.64 11.26
CA ARG A 141 10.30 8.69 11.64
C ARG A 141 11.16 8.35 12.86
N THR A 142 10.61 7.56 13.79
CA THR A 142 11.28 7.18 15.03
C THR A 142 11.91 5.79 14.99
N TYR A 143 11.81 5.09 13.88
CA TYR A 143 12.31 3.71 13.80
C TYR A 143 13.84 3.69 13.70
N PRO A 144 14.53 3.07 14.68
CA PRO A 144 15.99 3.24 14.84
C PRO A 144 16.83 2.59 13.73
N LEU A 145 16.25 1.69 12.93
CA LEU A 145 16.94 1.02 11.82
C LEU A 145 16.76 1.72 10.47
N LEU A 146 16.03 2.83 10.43
CA LEU A 146 15.91 3.68 9.22
C LEU A 146 16.94 4.82 9.28
N PRO A 147 17.37 5.34 8.12
CA PRO A 147 18.37 6.41 8.07
C PRO A 147 17.89 7.69 8.75
N ASN A 148 18.79 8.35 9.47
CA ASN A 148 18.54 9.71 9.95
C ASN A 148 18.34 10.65 8.75
N GLY A 149 17.31 11.51 8.82
CA GLY A 149 17.00 12.45 7.74
C GLY A 149 16.11 11.87 6.63
N LEU A 150 15.59 10.65 6.80
CA LEU A 150 14.55 10.12 5.90
C LEU A 150 13.32 11.03 5.94
N GLU A 151 12.96 11.61 4.81
CA GLU A 151 11.74 12.42 4.69
C GLU A 151 10.51 11.53 4.69
N VAL A 152 9.56 11.78 5.59
CA VAL A 152 8.32 11.01 5.69
C VAL A 152 7.13 11.94 5.79
N ILE A 153 6.16 11.78 4.91
CA ILE A 153 4.90 12.52 4.95
C ILE A 153 3.71 11.58 4.92
N GLY A 154 2.60 12.04 5.48
CA GLY A 154 1.29 11.40 5.40
C GLY A 154 0.32 12.22 4.56
N ALA A 155 -0.37 11.59 3.62
CA ALA A 155 -1.43 12.22 2.84
C ALA A 155 -2.59 11.25 2.61
N ILE A 156 -3.83 11.76 2.59
CA ILE A 156 -5.03 10.96 2.31
C ILE A 156 -5.42 11.15 0.85
N TYR A 157 -5.57 10.04 0.13
CA TYR A 157 -6.08 10.03 -1.23
C TYR A 157 -7.61 9.98 -1.25
N HIS A 158 -8.24 10.91 -1.95
CA HIS A 158 -9.67 11.01 -2.11
C HIS A 158 -10.12 10.24 -3.35
N VAL A 159 -10.70 9.06 -3.17
CA VAL A 159 -11.11 8.20 -4.30
C VAL A 159 -12.23 8.80 -5.14
N GLU A 160 -13.01 9.73 -4.57
CA GLU A 160 -14.13 10.39 -5.23
C GLU A 160 -13.71 11.49 -6.22
N ASN A 161 -12.52 12.07 -6.08
CA ASN A 161 -12.08 13.20 -6.90
C ASN A 161 -10.60 13.14 -7.34
N GLY A 162 -9.85 12.13 -6.87
CA GLY A 162 -8.43 11.94 -7.22
C GLY A 162 -7.46 12.87 -6.52
N GLN A 163 -7.89 13.68 -5.56
CA GLN A 163 -7.03 14.60 -4.83
C GLN A 163 -6.20 13.90 -3.76
N LEU A 164 -5.01 14.42 -3.52
CA LEU A 164 -4.11 13.99 -2.46
C LEU A 164 -3.96 15.11 -1.44
N ALA A 165 -4.56 14.95 -0.25
CA ALA A 165 -4.53 15.92 0.83
C ALA A 165 -3.40 15.61 1.81
N LYS A 166 -2.39 16.48 1.90
CA LYS A 166 -1.31 16.35 2.90
C LYS A 166 -1.86 16.54 4.31
N ILE A 167 -1.46 15.65 5.22
CA ILE A 167 -1.90 15.64 6.63
C ILE A 167 -0.75 15.99 7.58
N CYS A 168 0.42 15.33 7.42
CA CYS A 168 1.56 15.49 8.35
C CYS A 168 2.92 15.25 7.65
#